data_a6d8dc8a174f556eb54a7bf2680c638f
#
_entry.id   a6d8dc8a174f556eb54a7bf2680c638f
#
_cell.length_a   1.000
_cell.length_b   1.000
_cell.length_c   1.000
_cell.angle_alpha   90.00
_cell.angle_beta   90.00
_cell.angle_gamma   90.00
#
_symmetry.space_group_name_H-M   'P 1'
#
loop_
_entity.id
_entity.type
_entity.pdbx_description
1 polymer ?
#
loop_
_entity_poly.entity_id
_entity_poly.type
_entity_poly.pdbx_seq_one_letter_code
_entity_poly.pdbx_strand_id
1 'polypeptide(L)'
;MSRRRKRTAAKDSSYQTVEKYTVGQEVPKNLSVADGFTNEILGLGQGIDNLFSDTQYLKTNMISWDRETLDSAYRQNWIVGKVVDIVAEDATREWITITGDYTPEQITAIEKEAKRLKIRDSIRSAIKWGRLYGGAGAIILIDGESLSSPINLDMIRPNSFKGLYVLDRWTLWPSINTPISEPGPSFGYPKYYRIGTGYTGNKELLDRTVVHHSRLNRFIGIELPYWQKFQDLWWGESVVERMYDRLCAFDNVTFSLVNLVFKAQLRIFRLEGYRKLIAKGGEGLKTFQRFIEECRKYQNSDGITVMDEADQFTQFNPTYAGLKDIMLICGEQLGGAADIPYMILFGRSQTGIFMGSDQDTKSYYSKISAFQESQMREAIDTTYKVMIKSM
;
A
#
# COMPACT_ATOMS: atom_id res chain seq x y z
N MET A 1 2.65 27.93 58.53
CA MET A 1 2.73 26.47 58.74
C MET A 1 2.21 25.77 57.47
N SER A 2 3.12 25.38 56.56
CA SER A 2 2.79 24.77 55.29
C SER A 2 3.18 23.29 55.32
N ARG A 3 2.21 22.39 55.26
CA ARG A 3 2.44 20.93 55.18
C ARG A 3 2.69 20.52 53.69
N ARG A 4 3.96 20.33 53.38
CA ARG A 4 4.39 19.64 52.16
C ARG A 4 3.97 18.16 52.23
N ARG A 5 3.01 17.76 51.35
CA ARG A 5 2.73 16.35 51.10
C ARG A 5 3.83 15.79 50.17
N LYS A 6 4.62 14.86 50.71
CA LYS A 6 5.52 14.00 49.93
C LYS A 6 4.67 13.06 49.07
N ARG A 7 4.76 13.18 47.76
CA ARG A 7 4.31 12.14 46.83
C ARG A 7 5.37 11.02 46.85
N THR A 8 5.02 9.87 47.39
CA THR A 8 5.74 8.62 47.21
C THR A 8 5.54 8.15 45.78
N ALA A 9 6.61 8.08 45.03
CA ALA A 9 6.63 7.45 43.73
C ALA A 9 6.42 5.94 43.92
N ALA A 10 5.36 5.40 43.30
CA ALA A 10 5.17 3.96 43.18
C ALA A 10 6.27 3.45 42.23
N LYS A 11 7.08 2.54 42.73
CA LYS A 11 8.03 1.76 41.95
C LYS A 11 7.23 0.78 41.12
N ASP A 12 7.19 1.00 39.80
CA ASP A 12 6.81 -0.03 38.83
C ASP A 12 7.86 -1.14 38.86
N SER A 13 7.51 -2.24 39.49
CA SER A 13 8.29 -3.47 39.53
C SER A 13 7.58 -4.54 38.71
N SER A 14 7.70 -4.47 37.38
CA SER A 14 7.20 -5.50 36.52
C SER A 14 8.19 -5.97 35.41
N TYR A 15 9.49 -5.72 35.64
CA TYR A 15 10.50 -6.44 34.88
C TYR A 15 11.17 -7.45 35.81
N GLN A 16 10.57 -8.65 35.91
CA GLN A 16 11.29 -9.80 36.45
C GLN A 16 12.36 -10.18 35.41
N THR A 17 13.61 -10.01 35.81
CA THR A 17 14.76 -10.57 35.10
C THR A 17 14.56 -12.08 35.00
N VAL A 18 14.46 -12.59 33.79
CA VAL A 18 14.42 -14.04 33.55
C VAL A 18 15.76 -14.62 33.96
N GLU A 19 15.79 -15.29 35.09
CA GLU A 19 16.97 -16.05 35.51
C GLU A 19 17.22 -17.18 34.51
N LYS A 20 18.46 -17.27 34.02
CA LYS A 20 18.90 -18.34 33.11
C LYS A 20 18.91 -19.67 33.85
N TYR A 21 18.00 -20.55 33.56
CA TYR A 21 18.01 -21.92 34.04
C TYR A 21 19.05 -22.76 33.30
N THR A 22 19.92 -23.45 34.04
CA THR A 22 20.85 -24.43 33.46
C THR A 22 20.15 -25.78 33.28
N VAL A 23 20.54 -26.52 32.25
CA VAL A 23 19.97 -27.86 31.95
C VAL A 23 20.11 -28.78 33.19
N GLY A 24 18.97 -29.20 33.74
CA GLY A 24 18.89 -30.06 34.93
C GLY A 24 18.22 -29.46 36.15
N GLN A 25 17.83 -28.19 36.18
CA GLN A 25 17.05 -27.60 37.27
C GLN A 25 15.54 -27.83 37.05
N GLU A 26 14.86 -28.28 38.12
CA GLU A 26 13.41 -28.39 38.13
C GLU A 26 12.76 -27.01 38.02
N VAL A 27 11.91 -26.81 37.01
CA VAL A 27 11.16 -25.57 36.81
C VAL A 27 10.11 -25.42 37.92
N PRO A 28 10.02 -24.30 38.63
CA PRO A 28 9.01 -24.09 39.66
C PRO A 28 7.60 -24.22 39.09
N LYS A 29 6.73 -24.99 39.75
CA LYS A 29 5.36 -25.29 39.32
C LYS A 29 4.41 -24.08 39.15
N ASN A 30 4.85 -22.88 39.46
CA ASN A 30 4.05 -21.64 39.43
C ASN A 30 4.40 -20.67 38.30
N LEU A 31 5.26 -21.08 37.38
CA LEU A 31 5.41 -20.30 36.14
C LEU A 31 4.21 -20.60 35.24
N SER A 32 3.34 -19.62 35.05
CA SER A 32 2.37 -19.65 33.95
C SER A 32 3.17 -19.80 32.67
N VAL A 33 3.12 -20.98 32.06
CA VAL A 33 3.70 -21.22 30.74
C VAL A 33 2.91 -20.32 29.80
N ALA A 34 3.51 -19.24 29.34
CA ALA A 34 2.98 -18.51 28.22
C ALA A 34 2.90 -19.51 27.07
N ASP A 35 1.70 -19.77 26.59
CA ASP A 35 1.34 -20.82 25.65
C ASP A 35 1.84 -20.47 24.23
N GLY A 36 3.15 -20.17 24.11
CA GLY A 36 3.80 -19.81 22.87
C GLY A 36 5.15 -20.52 22.76
N PHE A 37 5.31 -21.30 21.70
CA PHE A 37 6.60 -21.88 21.35
C PHE A 37 7.54 -20.76 20.87
N THR A 38 8.50 -20.38 21.71
CA THR A 38 9.57 -19.44 21.37
C THR A 38 10.85 -20.21 21.07
N ASN A 39 11.38 -20.04 19.87
CA ASN A 39 12.67 -20.59 19.49
C ASN A 39 13.65 -19.42 19.27
N GLU A 40 14.53 -19.20 20.24
CA GLU A 40 15.54 -18.12 20.20
C GLU A 40 16.50 -18.23 18.99
N ILE A 41 16.76 -19.44 18.51
CA ILE A 41 17.70 -19.68 17.39
C ILE A 41 17.07 -19.33 16.06
N LEU A 42 15.78 -19.60 15.91
CA LEU A 42 15.03 -19.36 14.68
C LEU A 42 14.22 -18.07 14.70
N GLY A 43 14.20 -17.34 15.82
CA GLY A 43 13.38 -16.15 16.00
C GLY A 43 11.87 -16.42 16.00
N LEU A 44 11.46 -17.68 16.06
CA LEU A 44 10.04 -18.07 16.06
C LEU A 44 9.44 -17.76 17.43
N GLY A 45 8.29 -17.10 17.41
CA GLY A 45 7.54 -16.76 18.62
C GLY A 45 8.02 -15.50 19.35
N GLN A 46 8.94 -14.73 18.77
CA GLN A 46 9.40 -13.44 19.31
C GLN A 46 8.85 -12.28 18.48
N GLY A 47 8.17 -11.36 19.13
CA GLY A 47 7.77 -10.08 18.55
C GLY A 47 6.60 -10.13 17.57
N ILE A 48 6.58 -9.15 16.69
CA ILE A 48 5.53 -8.89 15.68
C ILE A 48 5.36 -10.02 14.66
N ASP A 49 6.40 -10.82 14.46
CA ASP A 49 6.44 -11.90 13.46
C ASP A 49 5.79 -13.21 13.95
N ASN A 50 5.27 -13.25 15.16
CA ASN A 50 4.52 -14.39 15.64
C ASN A 50 3.13 -14.39 15.02
N LEU A 51 2.89 -15.28 14.06
CA LEU A 51 1.60 -15.47 13.39
C LEU A 51 0.44 -15.80 14.37
N PHE A 52 0.77 -16.24 15.58
CA PHE A 52 -0.19 -16.57 16.64
C PHE A 52 -0.31 -15.47 17.70
N SER A 53 0.55 -14.45 17.69
CA SER A 53 0.44 -13.33 18.59
C SER A 53 -0.49 -12.30 18.01
N ASP A 54 -1.65 -12.33 18.54
CA ASP A 54 -2.55 -11.21 18.74
C ASP A 54 -3.11 -10.49 17.52
N THR A 55 -4.35 -10.40 17.55
CA THR A 55 -5.23 -9.60 16.71
C THR A 55 -4.55 -8.32 16.23
N GLN A 56 -4.08 -8.34 14.99
CA GLN A 56 -3.50 -7.19 14.29
C GLN A 56 -4.46 -5.97 14.29
N TYR A 57 -5.74 -6.19 14.57
CA TYR A 57 -6.78 -5.17 14.68
C TYR A 57 -6.60 -4.18 15.83
N LEU A 58 -5.77 -4.51 16.84
CA LEU A 58 -5.47 -3.61 17.96
C LEU A 58 -4.25 -2.72 17.69
N LYS A 59 -3.45 -3.03 16.69
CA LYS A 59 -2.35 -2.18 16.24
C LYS A 59 -2.84 -1.35 15.07
N THR A 60 -3.22 -0.13 15.33
CA THR A 60 -3.51 0.87 14.32
C THR A 60 -2.22 1.24 13.58
N ASN A 61 -1.80 0.41 12.64
CA ASN A 61 -0.83 0.80 11.65
C ASN A 61 -1.57 1.68 10.63
N MET A 62 -1.68 2.96 10.91
CA MET A 62 -2.24 3.94 9.99
C MET A 62 -1.24 4.21 8.87
N ILE A 63 -1.15 3.28 7.92
CA ILE A 63 -0.25 3.38 6.77
C ILE A 63 -0.60 4.60 5.91
N SER A 64 -1.88 4.99 5.89
CA SER A 64 -2.33 6.21 5.22
C SER A 64 -1.64 7.47 5.73
N TRP A 65 -1.05 7.46 6.92
CA TRP A 65 -0.28 8.54 7.50
C TRP A 65 1.23 8.43 7.23
N ASP A 66 1.69 7.30 6.74
CA ASP A 66 3.10 7.09 6.39
C ASP A 66 3.31 7.25 4.88
N ARG A 67 3.62 8.50 4.50
CA ARG A 67 3.90 8.85 3.10
C ARG A 67 5.07 8.04 2.53
N GLU A 68 6.14 7.86 3.30
CA GLU A 68 7.35 7.21 2.83
C GLU A 68 7.10 5.74 2.52
N THR A 69 6.34 5.06 3.37
CA THR A 69 5.92 3.67 3.13
C THR A 69 5.02 3.56 1.90
N LEU A 70 4.05 4.46 1.71
CA LEU A 70 3.19 4.47 0.52
C LEU A 70 3.98 4.74 -0.77
N ASP A 71 4.89 5.72 -0.75
CA ASP A 71 5.77 6.03 -1.88
C ASP A 71 6.65 4.84 -2.25
N SER A 72 7.24 4.21 -1.24
CA SER A 72 8.09 3.03 -1.42
C SER A 72 7.31 1.84 -1.94
N ALA A 73 6.12 1.58 -1.39
CA ALA A 73 5.25 0.51 -1.83
C ALA A 73 4.80 0.71 -3.29
N TYR A 74 4.41 1.92 -3.67
CA TYR A 74 4.00 2.23 -5.04
C TYR A 74 5.14 2.07 -6.05
N ARG A 75 6.37 2.44 -5.69
CA ARG A 75 7.53 2.35 -6.58
C ARG A 75 8.12 0.96 -6.69
N GLN A 76 8.11 0.20 -5.59
CA GLN A 76 8.85 -1.07 -5.52
C GLN A 76 7.94 -2.29 -5.73
N ASN A 77 6.68 -2.20 -5.33
CA ASN A 77 5.74 -3.31 -5.44
C ASN A 77 4.80 -3.13 -6.64
N TRP A 78 4.95 -3.99 -7.66
CA TRP A 78 4.15 -3.94 -8.89
C TRP A 78 2.65 -4.14 -8.64
N ILE A 79 2.27 -4.88 -7.57
CA ILE A 79 0.86 -5.11 -7.23
C ILE A 79 0.23 -3.81 -6.74
N VAL A 80 0.92 -3.08 -5.87
CA VAL A 80 0.47 -1.77 -5.37
C VAL A 80 0.30 -0.80 -6.53
N GLY A 81 1.30 -0.70 -7.42
CA GLY A 81 1.20 0.12 -8.62
C GLY A 81 -0.04 -0.23 -9.44
N LYS A 82 -0.27 -1.53 -9.66
CA LYS A 82 -1.41 -2.00 -10.44
C LYS A 82 -2.76 -1.73 -9.76
N VAL A 83 -2.87 -1.95 -8.45
CA VAL A 83 -4.10 -1.67 -7.68
C VAL A 83 -4.46 -0.18 -7.72
N VAL A 84 -3.48 0.69 -7.64
CA VAL A 84 -3.70 2.15 -7.73
C VAL A 84 -4.09 2.56 -9.14
N ASP A 85 -3.37 2.07 -10.15
CA ASP A 85 -3.45 2.55 -11.52
C ASP A 85 -4.66 2.01 -12.29
N ILE A 86 -4.96 0.71 -12.17
CA ILE A 86 -5.92 0.03 -13.04
C ILE A 86 -7.34 0.61 -12.91
N VAL A 87 -7.78 0.91 -11.69
CA VAL A 87 -9.10 1.49 -11.43
C VAL A 87 -9.21 2.89 -12.02
N ALA A 88 -8.13 3.70 -11.90
CA ALA A 88 -8.11 5.05 -12.47
C ALA A 88 -8.07 5.01 -14.01
N GLU A 89 -7.37 4.04 -14.57
CA GLU A 89 -7.29 3.84 -16.02
C GLU A 89 -8.60 3.34 -16.59
N ASP A 90 -9.24 2.34 -15.95
CA ASP A 90 -10.52 1.81 -16.37
C ASP A 90 -11.65 2.85 -16.20
N ALA A 91 -11.68 3.58 -15.09
CA ALA A 91 -12.66 4.64 -14.87
C ALA A 91 -12.55 5.79 -15.87
N THR A 92 -11.39 6.00 -16.46
CA THR A 92 -11.16 7.05 -17.46
C THR A 92 -11.00 6.51 -18.89
N ARG A 93 -11.11 5.20 -19.10
CA ARG A 93 -10.88 4.57 -20.42
C ARG A 93 -11.93 4.99 -21.43
N GLU A 94 -13.20 4.80 -21.08
CA GLU A 94 -14.31 5.35 -21.84
C GLU A 94 -14.65 6.71 -21.24
N TRP A 95 -14.36 7.77 -22.02
CA TRP A 95 -14.57 9.11 -21.52
C TRP A 95 -16.03 9.52 -21.62
N ILE A 96 -16.34 10.74 -21.28
CA ILE A 96 -17.69 11.27 -21.25
C ILE A 96 -18.26 11.45 -22.66
N THR A 97 -19.59 11.32 -22.78
CA THR A 97 -20.35 11.73 -23.94
C THR A 97 -21.10 13.01 -23.58
N ILE A 98 -20.92 14.05 -24.37
CA ILE A 98 -21.57 15.34 -24.17
C ILE A 98 -22.94 15.27 -24.86
N THR A 99 -24.01 15.45 -24.08
CA THR A 99 -25.39 15.47 -24.58
C THR A 99 -26.04 16.80 -24.18
N GLY A 100 -26.83 17.38 -25.06
CA GLY A 100 -27.54 18.64 -24.82
C GLY A 100 -27.83 19.36 -26.14
N ASP A 101 -28.34 20.59 -26.07
CA ASP A 101 -28.71 21.44 -27.21
C ASP A 101 -27.46 22.10 -27.86
N TYR A 102 -26.41 21.31 -28.05
CA TYR A 102 -25.18 21.77 -28.72
C TYR A 102 -25.12 21.28 -30.18
N THR A 103 -24.63 22.14 -31.06
CA THR A 103 -24.36 21.72 -32.45
C THR A 103 -23.14 20.75 -32.44
N PRO A 104 -23.05 19.84 -33.43
CA PRO A 104 -21.91 18.93 -33.60
C PRO A 104 -20.55 19.65 -33.62
N GLU A 105 -20.52 20.87 -34.16
CA GLU A 105 -19.32 21.71 -34.21
C GLU A 105 -18.90 22.21 -32.84
N GLN A 106 -19.88 22.59 -32.02
CA GLN A 106 -19.64 23.01 -30.63
C GLN A 106 -19.13 21.83 -29.77
N ILE A 107 -19.73 20.65 -29.93
CA ILE A 107 -19.26 19.45 -29.22
C ILE A 107 -17.81 19.15 -29.61
N THR A 108 -17.47 19.17 -30.88
CA THR A 108 -16.11 18.95 -31.38
C THR A 108 -15.12 20.01 -30.84
N ALA A 109 -15.55 21.27 -30.71
CA ALA A 109 -14.73 22.33 -30.13
C ALA A 109 -14.46 22.09 -28.64
N ILE A 110 -15.50 21.69 -27.87
CA ILE A 110 -15.37 21.34 -26.43
C ILE A 110 -14.44 20.16 -26.25
N GLU A 111 -14.57 19.11 -27.03
CA GLU A 111 -13.70 17.94 -26.93
C GLU A 111 -12.24 18.27 -27.28
N LYS A 112 -12.01 19.09 -28.30
CA LYS A 112 -10.68 19.58 -28.70
C LYS A 112 -10.04 20.39 -27.58
N GLU A 113 -10.79 21.28 -26.94
CA GLU A 113 -10.32 22.08 -25.83
C GLU A 113 -10.02 21.24 -24.59
N ALA A 114 -10.91 20.30 -24.23
CA ALA A 114 -10.70 19.35 -23.14
C ALA A 114 -9.41 18.51 -23.35
N LYS A 115 -9.16 18.11 -24.59
CA LYS A 115 -7.93 17.38 -24.96
C LYS A 115 -6.71 18.27 -24.89
N ARG A 116 -6.78 19.53 -25.35
CA ARG A 116 -5.71 20.52 -25.28
C ARG A 116 -5.29 20.78 -23.81
N LEU A 117 -6.25 20.89 -22.92
CA LEU A 117 -6.05 21.13 -21.49
C LEU A 117 -5.77 19.86 -20.69
N LYS A 118 -5.72 18.68 -21.35
CA LYS A 118 -5.44 17.37 -20.73
C LYS A 118 -6.34 17.06 -19.51
N ILE A 119 -7.61 17.44 -19.58
CA ILE A 119 -8.54 17.28 -18.44
C ILE A 119 -8.66 15.82 -18.03
N ARG A 120 -8.78 14.90 -18.99
CA ARG A 120 -8.85 13.45 -18.74
C ARG A 120 -7.63 12.94 -17.97
N ASP A 121 -6.43 13.36 -18.38
CA ASP A 121 -5.18 12.90 -17.76
C ASP A 121 -5.02 13.47 -16.33
N SER A 122 -5.44 14.73 -16.14
CA SER A 122 -5.45 15.36 -14.81
C SER A 122 -6.40 14.66 -13.85
N ILE A 123 -7.63 14.33 -14.31
CA ILE A 123 -8.60 13.59 -13.50
C ILE A 123 -8.10 12.17 -13.20
N ARG A 124 -7.51 11.48 -14.20
CA ARG A 124 -6.87 10.18 -13.97
C ARG A 124 -5.79 10.25 -12.89
N SER A 125 -4.93 11.25 -12.96
CA SER A 125 -3.88 11.45 -11.96
C SER A 125 -4.45 11.76 -10.58
N ALA A 126 -5.51 12.56 -10.50
CA ALA A 126 -6.18 12.86 -9.23
C ALA A 126 -6.79 11.60 -8.60
N ILE A 127 -7.37 10.71 -9.40
CA ILE A 127 -7.88 9.42 -8.93
C ILE A 127 -6.73 8.54 -8.46
N LYS A 128 -5.63 8.43 -9.20
CA LYS A 128 -4.45 7.65 -8.80
C LYS A 128 -3.91 8.10 -7.44
N TRP A 129 -3.69 9.39 -7.27
CA TRP A 129 -3.17 9.93 -6.01
C TRP A 129 -4.19 9.88 -4.89
N GLY A 130 -5.49 10.06 -5.20
CA GLY A 130 -6.57 9.84 -4.24
C GLY A 130 -6.58 8.41 -3.70
N ARG A 131 -6.41 7.42 -4.55
CA ARG A 131 -6.34 6.00 -4.18
C ARG A 131 -5.06 5.68 -3.40
N LEU A 132 -3.91 6.20 -3.84
CA LEU A 132 -2.63 5.92 -3.20
C LEU A 132 -2.54 6.53 -1.80
N TYR A 133 -2.84 7.81 -1.68
CA TYR A 133 -2.65 8.55 -0.42
C TYR A 133 -3.92 8.72 0.40
N GLY A 134 -5.04 8.20 -0.06
CA GLY A 134 -6.35 8.41 0.58
C GLY A 134 -7.01 9.74 0.22
N GLY A 135 -6.31 10.63 -0.47
CA GLY A 135 -6.88 11.91 -0.90
C GLY A 135 -6.02 12.66 -1.90
N ALA A 136 -6.68 13.28 -2.87
CA ALA A 136 -6.09 14.20 -3.82
C ALA A 136 -7.10 15.28 -4.21
N GLY A 137 -6.60 16.39 -4.72
CA GLY A 137 -7.43 17.48 -5.21
C GLY A 137 -6.99 17.96 -6.59
N ALA A 138 -7.93 18.19 -7.47
CA ALA A 138 -7.71 18.85 -8.74
C ALA A 138 -8.24 20.28 -8.65
N ILE A 139 -7.32 21.24 -8.62
CA ILE A 139 -7.61 22.66 -8.51
C ILE A 139 -7.95 23.22 -9.88
N ILE A 140 -9.07 23.93 -9.98
CA ILE A 140 -9.54 24.61 -11.18
C ILE A 140 -8.78 25.93 -11.30
N LEU A 141 -7.93 26.07 -12.34
CA LEU A 141 -7.14 27.25 -12.57
C LEU A 141 -7.87 28.21 -13.53
N ILE A 142 -8.20 29.41 -13.02
CA ILE A 142 -8.82 30.50 -13.80
C ILE A 142 -7.90 31.71 -13.72
N ASP A 143 -7.46 32.19 -14.87
CA ASP A 143 -6.59 33.35 -14.99
C ASP A 143 -7.30 34.66 -14.59
N GLY A 144 -6.62 35.50 -13.85
CA GLY A 144 -7.17 36.74 -13.34
C GLY A 144 -8.05 36.66 -12.10
N GLU A 145 -8.24 35.42 -11.54
CA GLU A 145 -8.99 35.21 -10.31
C GLU A 145 -8.11 34.68 -9.19
N SER A 146 -8.39 35.10 -7.94
CA SER A 146 -7.73 34.54 -6.76
C SER A 146 -8.24 33.14 -6.47
N LEU A 147 -7.34 32.22 -6.15
CA LEU A 147 -7.72 30.86 -5.73
C LEU A 147 -8.51 30.82 -4.41
N SER A 148 -8.40 31.87 -3.59
CA SER A 148 -9.14 31.99 -2.31
C SER A 148 -10.59 32.43 -2.48
N SER A 149 -10.99 32.98 -3.66
CA SER A 149 -12.35 33.37 -3.93
C SER A 149 -13.20 32.19 -4.44
N PRO A 150 -14.49 32.12 -4.13
CA PRO A 150 -15.39 31.12 -4.70
C PRO A 150 -15.45 31.24 -6.24
N ILE A 151 -15.74 30.16 -6.94
CA ILE A 151 -16.02 30.21 -8.37
C ILE A 151 -17.36 30.92 -8.61
N ASN A 152 -17.32 31.94 -9.46
CA ASN A 152 -18.53 32.57 -9.98
C ASN A 152 -18.57 32.35 -11.50
N LEU A 153 -19.48 31.49 -11.96
CA LEU A 153 -19.62 31.13 -13.37
C LEU A 153 -19.95 32.32 -14.28
N ASP A 154 -20.60 33.38 -13.74
CA ASP A 154 -21.01 34.54 -14.54
C ASP A 154 -19.88 35.54 -14.74
N MET A 155 -18.80 35.44 -13.96
CA MET A 155 -17.64 36.30 -14.05
C MET A 155 -16.46 35.70 -14.86
N ILE A 156 -16.61 34.49 -15.35
CA ILE A 156 -15.56 33.80 -16.10
C ILE A 156 -15.33 34.52 -17.44
N ARG A 157 -14.10 34.94 -17.68
CA ARG A 157 -13.71 35.60 -18.91
C ARG A 157 -13.38 34.58 -20.01
N PRO A 158 -13.59 34.94 -21.29
CA PRO A 158 -13.15 34.10 -22.39
C PRO A 158 -11.67 33.75 -22.29
N ASN A 159 -11.32 32.48 -22.55
CA ASN A 159 -9.98 31.93 -22.50
C ASN A 159 -9.27 32.03 -21.12
N SER A 160 -10.01 32.24 -20.03
CA SER A 160 -9.44 32.34 -18.66
C SER A 160 -9.18 30.99 -18.02
N PHE A 161 -9.88 29.92 -18.42
CA PHE A 161 -9.66 28.59 -17.87
C PHE A 161 -8.34 28.00 -18.41
N LYS A 162 -7.43 27.65 -17.51
CA LYS A 162 -6.08 27.14 -17.83
C LYS A 162 -5.89 25.64 -17.60
N GLY A 163 -6.92 24.96 -17.08
CA GLY A 163 -6.88 23.53 -16.81
C GLY A 163 -6.96 23.20 -15.33
N LEU A 164 -6.57 21.96 -15.00
CA LEU A 164 -6.59 21.42 -13.65
C LEU A 164 -5.15 21.25 -13.13
N TYR A 165 -4.93 21.63 -11.87
CA TYR A 165 -3.68 21.40 -11.17
C TYR A 165 -3.90 20.37 -10.08
N VAL A 166 -3.28 19.19 -10.20
CA VAL A 166 -3.50 18.05 -9.34
C VAL A 166 -2.46 18.01 -8.23
N LEU A 167 -2.93 17.91 -6.99
CA LEU A 167 -2.12 17.80 -5.80
C LEU A 167 -2.64 16.66 -4.91
N ASP A 168 -1.73 16.03 -4.20
CA ASP A 168 -2.05 14.99 -3.20
C ASP A 168 -2.44 15.60 -1.82
N ARG A 169 -2.95 14.76 -0.92
CA ARG A 169 -3.35 15.20 0.44
C ARG A 169 -2.19 15.79 1.25
N TRP A 170 -0.95 15.39 0.98
CA TRP A 170 0.24 15.86 1.70
C TRP A 170 0.62 17.28 1.34
N THR A 171 0.17 17.72 0.17
CA THR A 171 0.37 19.08 -0.33
C THR A 171 -0.83 19.97 -0.07
N LEU A 172 -2.04 19.38 0.10
CA LEU A 172 -3.29 20.10 0.33
C LEU A 172 -3.75 19.94 1.79
N TRP A 173 -3.47 20.94 2.62
CA TRP A 173 -3.86 20.97 4.02
C TRP A 173 -5.22 21.65 4.22
N PRO A 174 -6.25 20.94 4.68
CA PRO A 174 -7.54 21.53 4.95
C PRO A 174 -7.50 22.46 6.17
N SER A 175 -8.20 23.57 6.08
CA SER A 175 -8.38 24.49 7.21
C SER A 175 -9.52 24.02 8.09
N ILE A 176 -9.21 23.30 9.17
CA ILE A 176 -10.18 22.71 10.09
C ILE A 176 -10.98 23.78 10.83
N ASN A 177 -10.42 24.96 11.06
CA ASN A 177 -11.02 26.03 11.84
C ASN A 177 -12.14 26.79 11.09
N THR A 178 -12.31 26.54 9.81
CA THR A 178 -13.30 27.20 8.97
C THR A 178 -14.14 26.17 8.21
N PRO A 179 -15.06 25.46 8.91
CA PRO A 179 -15.97 24.55 8.23
C PRO A 179 -17.02 25.31 7.44
N ILE A 180 -17.57 24.67 6.42
CA ILE A 180 -18.74 25.17 5.69
C ILE A 180 -19.95 25.06 6.60
N SER A 181 -20.57 26.20 6.96
CA SER A 181 -21.74 26.28 7.83
C SER A 181 -23.06 26.38 7.07
N GLU A 182 -23.00 26.57 5.75
CA GLU A 182 -24.17 26.63 4.89
C GLU A 182 -24.79 25.24 4.72
N PRO A 183 -26.09 25.07 4.93
CA PRO A 183 -26.76 23.78 4.71
C PRO A 183 -26.60 23.34 3.24
N GLY A 184 -26.05 22.13 3.03
CA GLY A 184 -25.83 21.61 1.69
C GLY A 184 -24.97 20.33 1.72
N PRO A 185 -24.67 19.74 0.55
CA PRO A 185 -23.89 18.51 0.44
C PRO A 185 -22.48 18.60 1.04
N SER A 186 -21.92 19.81 1.07
CA SER A 186 -20.59 20.07 1.62
C SER A 186 -20.61 20.58 3.06
N PHE A 187 -21.74 20.51 3.76
CA PHE A 187 -21.86 20.96 5.15
C PHE A 187 -20.86 20.25 6.06
N GLY A 188 -20.14 21.04 6.88
CA GLY A 188 -19.14 20.53 7.81
C GLY A 188 -17.76 20.24 7.18
N TYR A 189 -17.63 20.25 5.86
CA TYR A 189 -16.32 20.13 5.21
C TYR A 189 -15.49 21.42 5.32
N PRO A 190 -14.14 21.33 5.20
CA PRO A 190 -13.28 22.51 5.22
C PRO A 190 -13.60 23.47 4.07
N LYS A 191 -13.79 24.74 4.40
CA LYS A 191 -14.08 25.81 3.40
C LYS A 191 -12.82 26.17 2.59
N TYR A 192 -11.65 26.06 3.19
CA TYR A 192 -10.39 26.43 2.57
C TYR A 192 -9.35 25.34 2.70
N TYR A 193 -8.49 25.25 1.70
CA TYR A 193 -7.33 24.37 1.65
C TYR A 193 -6.08 25.21 1.45
N ARG A 194 -5.02 24.92 2.19
CA ARG A 194 -3.72 25.58 2.05
C ARG A 194 -2.79 24.67 1.25
N ILE A 195 -2.14 25.21 0.23
CA ILE A 195 -1.09 24.50 -0.48
C ILE A 195 0.20 24.65 0.32
N GLY A 196 0.72 23.53 0.85
CA GLY A 196 1.97 23.46 1.58
C GLY A 196 2.99 22.68 0.78
N THR A 197 4.16 23.26 0.50
CA THR A 197 5.26 22.57 -0.19
C THR A 197 6.29 22.12 0.85
N GLY A 198 6.04 20.98 1.45
CA GLY A 198 6.96 20.46 2.48
C GLY A 198 8.38 20.17 2.01
N TYR A 199 8.68 20.12 0.70
CA TYR A 199 9.96 19.59 0.21
C TYR A 199 10.55 20.23 -1.06
N THR A 200 9.96 21.24 -1.69
CA THR A 200 10.51 21.81 -2.92
C THR A 200 11.00 23.23 -2.75
N GLY A 201 12.17 23.49 -3.31
CA GLY A 201 12.95 24.75 -3.15
C GLY A 201 12.31 26.06 -3.62
N ASN A 202 11.06 26.05 -4.10
CA ASN A 202 10.26 27.24 -4.39
C ASN A 202 9.17 27.46 -3.34
N LYS A 203 9.57 27.43 -2.08
CA LYS A 203 8.71 27.58 -0.89
C LYS A 203 7.83 28.85 -0.88
N GLU A 204 8.27 29.93 -1.48
CA GLU A 204 7.65 31.25 -1.24
C GLU A 204 6.35 31.47 -2.01
N LEU A 205 6.18 30.89 -3.19
CA LEU A 205 5.02 31.16 -4.05
C LEU A 205 3.80 30.27 -3.73
N LEU A 206 4.00 29.02 -3.37
CA LEU A 206 2.91 28.06 -3.12
C LEU A 206 2.53 27.94 -1.65
N ASP A 207 3.46 28.14 -0.74
CA ASP A 207 3.29 27.93 0.72
C ASP A 207 2.24 28.85 1.39
N ARG A 208 1.76 29.87 0.69
CA ARG A 208 0.74 30.81 1.18
C ARG A 208 -0.55 30.82 0.39
N THR A 209 -0.66 29.96 -0.63
CA THR A 209 -1.84 29.95 -1.49
C THR A 209 -2.97 29.20 -0.81
N VAL A 210 -4.05 29.90 -0.55
CA VAL A 210 -5.30 29.36 -0.01
C VAL A 210 -6.25 29.11 -1.18
N VAL A 211 -6.83 27.91 -1.22
CA VAL A 211 -7.81 27.49 -2.24
C VAL A 211 -9.19 27.36 -1.61
N HIS A 212 -10.18 27.98 -2.20
CA HIS A 212 -11.58 27.84 -1.78
C HIS A 212 -12.11 26.46 -2.22
N HIS A 213 -12.95 25.82 -1.40
CA HIS A 213 -13.46 24.49 -1.67
C HIS A 213 -14.15 24.34 -3.03
N SER A 214 -14.86 25.38 -3.51
CA SER A 214 -15.51 25.35 -4.81
C SER A 214 -14.56 25.25 -6.02
N ARG A 215 -13.29 25.56 -5.81
CA ARG A 215 -12.23 25.43 -6.83
C ARG A 215 -11.48 24.12 -6.76
N LEU A 216 -11.86 23.24 -5.86
CA LEU A 216 -11.17 21.99 -5.58
C LEU A 216 -12.10 20.80 -5.84
N ASN A 217 -11.84 20.08 -6.90
CA ASN A 217 -12.44 18.77 -7.11
C ASN A 217 -11.69 17.74 -6.26
N ARG A 218 -12.37 17.19 -5.26
CA ARG A 218 -11.77 16.24 -4.31
C ARG A 218 -11.96 14.82 -4.80
N PHE A 219 -10.88 14.06 -4.73
CA PHE A 219 -10.88 12.61 -4.97
C PHE A 219 -10.39 11.93 -3.71
N ILE A 220 -11.19 11.07 -3.14
CA ILE A 220 -10.86 10.31 -1.93
C ILE A 220 -10.58 8.85 -2.30
N GLY A 221 -9.74 8.19 -1.52
CA GLY A 221 -9.49 6.77 -1.68
C GLY A 221 -10.67 5.95 -1.22
N ILE A 222 -10.66 5.55 0.04
CA ILE A 222 -11.74 4.84 0.70
C ILE A 222 -12.45 5.79 1.67
N GLU A 223 -13.76 5.80 1.62
CA GLU A 223 -14.56 6.62 2.50
C GLU A 223 -14.52 6.10 3.94
N LEU A 224 -14.35 7.00 4.89
CA LEU A 224 -14.25 6.71 6.31
C LEU A 224 -15.50 7.15 7.07
N PRO A 225 -15.84 6.52 8.21
CA PRO A 225 -16.83 7.03 9.14
C PRO A 225 -16.48 8.45 9.64
N TYR A 226 -17.49 9.21 10.08
CA TYR A 226 -17.35 10.64 10.43
C TYR A 226 -16.18 10.94 11.39
N TRP A 227 -16.05 10.16 12.47
CA TRP A 227 -14.96 10.36 13.44
C TRP A 227 -13.58 10.14 12.84
N GLN A 228 -13.43 9.11 12.03
CA GLN A 228 -12.16 8.83 11.33
C GLN A 228 -11.87 9.87 10.26
N LYS A 229 -12.90 10.34 9.51
CA LYS A 229 -12.71 11.47 8.59
C LYS A 229 -12.15 12.71 9.27
N PHE A 230 -12.63 13.00 10.50
CA PHE A 230 -12.11 14.13 11.27
C PHE A 230 -10.64 13.94 11.65
N GLN A 231 -10.25 12.73 12.10
CA GLN A 231 -8.87 12.39 12.39
C GLN A 231 -7.99 12.47 11.14
N ASP A 232 -8.49 12.04 9.99
CA ASP A 232 -7.81 12.05 8.70
C ASP A 232 -7.92 13.40 7.96
N LEU A 233 -8.17 14.47 8.68
CA LEU A 233 -8.24 15.82 8.12
C LEU A 233 -9.23 15.92 6.93
N TRP A 234 -10.38 15.23 7.04
CA TRP A 234 -11.41 15.18 6.00
C TRP A 234 -11.00 14.52 4.69
N TRP A 235 -9.89 13.79 4.68
CA TRP A 235 -9.51 12.88 3.61
C TRP A 235 -10.01 11.47 3.88
N GLY A 236 -9.83 10.59 2.94
CA GLY A 236 -10.11 9.17 3.08
C GLY A 236 -8.86 8.35 3.45
N GLU A 237 -9.06 7.04 3.48
CA GLU A 237 -8.03 6.05 3.69
C GLU A 237 -7.39 5.63 2.35
N SER A 238 -6.10 5.30 2.37
CA SER A 238 -5.41 4.71 1.22
C SER A 238 -5.98 3.31 0.91
N VAL A 239 -6.13 2.99 -0.37
CA VAL A 239 -6.51 1.62 -0.76
C VAL A 239 -5.44 0.60 -0.39
N VAL A 240 -4.19 1.04 -0.24
CA VAL A 240 -3.06 0.20 0.14
C VAL A 240 -3.19 -0.28 1.58
N GLU A 241 -3.75 0.53 2.48
CA GLU A 241 -3.87 0.20 3.90
C GLU A 241 -4.67 -1.08 4.13
N ARG A 242 -5.83 -1.21 3.49
CA ARG A 242 -6.67 -2.41 3.63
C ARG A 242 -6.05 -3.69 3.11
N MET A 243 -5.21 -3.58 2.11
CA MET A 243 -4.57 -4.73 1.50
C MET A 243 -3.17 -5.02 2.07
N TYR A 244 -2.61 -4.14 2.89
CA TYR A 244 -1.21 -4.18 3.30
C TYR A 244 -0.81 -5.48 3.98
N ASP A 245 -1.61 -5.96 4.93
CA ASP A 245 -1.33 -7.23 5.62
C ASP A 245 -1.33 -8.42 4.65
N ARG A 246 -2.26 -8.42 3.70
CA ARG A 246 -2.35 -9.47 2.67
C ARG A 246 -1.22 -9.37 1.66
N LEU A 247 -0.80 -8.15 1.36
CA LEU A 247 0.37 -7.89 0.52
C LEU A 247 1.64 -8.42 1.17
N CYS A 248 1.88 -8.09 2.44
CA CYS A 248 3.02 -8.61 3.19
C CYS A 248 3.01 -10.15 3.29
N ALA A 249 1.85 -10.75 3.52
CA ALA A 249 1.70 -12.20 3.54
C ALA A 249 2.03 -12.82 2.16
N PHE A 250 1.52 -12.24 1.08
CA PHE A 250 1.80 -12.69 -0.28
C PHE A 250 3.28 -12.59 -0.64
N ASP A 251 3.91 -11.46 -0.34
CA ASP A 251 5.33 -11.23 -0.61
C ASP A 251 6.21 -12.20 0.21
N ASN A 252 5.89 -12.42 1.48
CA ASN A 252 6.60 -13.37 2.34
C ASN A 252 6.47 -14.81 1.83
N VAL A 253 5.28 -15.23 1.40
CA VAL A 253 5.07 -16.56 0.81
C VAL A 253 5.85 -16.69 -0.48
N THR A 254 5.79 -15.69 -1.36
CA THR A 254 6.53 -15.67 -2.64
C THR A 254 8.04 -15.79 -2.39
N PHE A 255 8.57 -14.99 -1.48
CA PHE A 255 9.98 -15.01 -1.12
C PHE A 255 10.40 -16.35 -0.50
N SER A 256 9.56 -16.90 0.37
CA SER A 256 9.80 -18.22 0.99
C SER A 256 9.81 -19.34 -0.05
N LEU A 257 8.92 -19.28 -1.04
CA LEU A 257 8.90 -20.24 -2.15
C LEU A 257 10.16 -20.16 -3.01
N VAL A 258 10.59 -18.96 -3.35
CA VAL A 258 11.85 -18.75 -4.09
C VAL A 258 13.02 -19.31 -3.30
N ASN A 259 13.12 -19.01 -2.00
CA ASN A 259 14.15 -19.56 -1.13
C ASN A 259 14.07 -21.10 -1.02
N LEU A 260 12.87 -21.66 -0.97
CA LEU A 260 12.66 -23.12 -0.93
C LEU A 260 13.21 -23.76 -2.21
N VAL A 261 12.92 -23.18 -3.38
CA VAL A 261 13.43 -23.67 -4.66
C VAL A 261 14.98 -23.57 -4.71
N PHE A 262 15.56 -22.47 -4.26
CA PHE A 262 17.02 -22.34 -4.19
C PHE A 262 17.66 -23.33 -3.20
N LYS A 263 17.00 -23.63 -2.09
CA LYS A 263 17.45 -24.60 -1.09
C LYS A 263 17.05 -26.03 -1.38
N ALA A 264 16.32 -26.26 -2.47
CA ALA A 264 15.79 -27.57 -2.86
C ALA A 264 16.86 -28.67 -3.03
N GLN A 265 18.09 -28.26 -3.30
CA GLN A 265 19.22 -29.16 -3.40
C GLN A 265 20.01 -29.17 -2.08
N LEU A 266 19.36 -29.46 -0.98
CA LEU A 266 20.07 -29.63 0.29
C LEU A 266 20.87 -30.94 0.22
N ARG A 267 22.17 -30.80 0.07
CA ARG A 267 23.12 -31.92 -0.01
C ARG A 267 23.67 -32.19 1.38
N ILE A 268 23.47 -33.39 1.87
CA ILE A 268 23.93 -33.79 3.20
C ILE A 268 25.10 -34.74 3.00
N PHE A 269 26.29 -34.29 3.38
CA PHE A 269 27.48 -35.13 3.47
C PHE A 269 27.61 -35.67 4.89
N ARG A 270 27.61 -36.98 5.04
CA ARG A 270 27.88 -37.64 6.30
C ARG A 270 29.33 -38.06 6.31
N LEU A 271 30.15 -37.38 7.10
CA LEU A 271 31.60 -37.66 7.25
C LEU A 271 31.82 -38.31 8.59
N GLU A 272 32.56 -39.42 8.56
CA GLU A 272 32.96 -40.10 9.79
C GLU A 272 33.99 -39.24 10.57
N GLY A 273 33.80 -39.07 11.86
CA GLY A 273 34.72 -38.29 12.70
C GLY A 273 34.60 -36.76 12.61
N TYR A 274 33.63 -36.19 11.90
CA TYR A 274 33.42 -34.73 11.75
C TYR A 274 33.49 -33.96 13.06
N ARG A 275 32.87 -34.44 14.14
CA ARG A 275 32.91 -33.81 15.47
C ARG A 275 34.31 -33.80 16.09
N LYS A 276 35.11 -34.86 15.88
CA LYS A 276 36.49 -34.94 16.35
C LYS A 276 37.40 -33.96 15.57
N LEU A 277 37.08 -33.73 14.31
CA LEU A 277 37.84 -32.86 13.42
C LEU A 277 37.61 -31.40 13.80
N ILE A 278 36.38 -31.00 14.09
CA ILE A 278 36.06 -29.67 14.60
C ILE A 278 36.65 -29.42 15.99
N ALA A 279 36.58 -30.40 16.88
CA ALA A 279 37.11 -30.28 18.24
C ALA A 279 38.63 -30.10 18.31
N LYS A 280 39.37 -30.64 17.34
CA LYS A 280 40.81 -30.45 17.25
C LYS A 280 41.24 -29.07 16.75
N GLY A 281 40.37 -28.34 16.02
CA GLY A 281 40.66 -27.02 15.48
C GLY A 281 41.89 -26.97 14.55
N GLY A 282 42.37 -25.78 14.24
CA GLY A 282 43.64 -25.57 13.55
C GLY A 282 43.67 -26.00 12.07
N GLU A 283 44.74 -26.72 11.64
CA GLU A 283 44.92 -27.12 10.26
C GLU A 283 43.89 -28.09 9.71
N GLY A 284 43.32 -28.96 10.57
CA GLY A 284 42.27 -29.88 10.17
C GLY A 284 41.01 -29.20 9.70
N LEU A 285 40.63 -28.09 10.35
CA LEU A 285 39.48 -27.28 9.95
C LEU A 285 39.72 -26.58 8.61
N LYS A 286 40.92 -26.06 8.40
CA LYS A 286 41.31 -25.43 7.10
C LYS A 286 41.30 -26.41 5.94
N THR A 287 41.80 -27.62 6.16
CA THR A 287 41.79 -28.70 5.15
C THR A 287 40.33 -29.08 4.81
N PHE A 288 39.48 -29.16 5.82
CA PHE A 288 38.05 -29.44 5.63
C PHE A 288 37.35 -28.31 4.85
N GLN A 289 37.61 -27.07 5.17
CA GLN A 289 37.05 -25.92 4.45
C GLN A 289 37.46 -25.96 2.96
N ARG A 290 38.74 -26.23 2.66
CA ARG A 290 39.22 -26.39 1.28
C ARG A 290 38.49 -27.54 0.57
N PHE A 291 38.33 -28.68 1.24
CA PHE A 291 37.58 -29.82 0.67
C PHE A 291 36.15 -29.43 0.31
N ILE A 292 35.44 -28.74 1.19
CA ILE A 292 34.09 -28.27 0.92
C ILE A 292 34.06 -27.26 -0.24
N GLU A 293 35.05 -26.36 -0.31
CA GLU A 293 35.16 -25.39 -1.41
C GLU A 293 35.43 -26.08 -2.75
N GLU A 294 36.29 -27.08 -2.77
CA GLU A 294 36.56 -27.89 -3.95
C GLU A 294 35.33 -28.69 -4.38
N CYS A 295 34.68 -29.38 -3.46
CA CYS A 295 33.43 -30.09 -3.74
C CYS A 295 32.37 -29.15 -4.33
N ARG A 296 32.28 -27.93 -3.80
CA ARG A 296 31.35 -26.93 -4.30
C ARG A 296 31.68 -26.45 -5.72
N LYS A 297 32.95 -26.30 -6.05
CA LYS A 297 33.41 -25.94 -7.40
C LYS A 297 33.09 -27.03 -8.43
N TYR A 298 33.44 -28.27 -8.12
CA TYR A 298 33.28 -29.39 -9.06
C TYR A 298 31.82 -29.79 -9.24
N GLN A 299 31.01 -29.69 -8.21
CA GLN A 299 29.59 -30.00 -8.29
C GLN A 299 28.78 -29.01 -9.15
N ASN A 300 29.27 -27.78 -9.32
CA ASN A 300 28.56 -26.79 -10.14
C ASN A 300 28.87 -26.93 -11.64
N SER A 301 30.01 -27.52 -12.03
CA SER A 301 30.43 -27.56 -13.42
C SER A 301 29.98 -28.84 -14.16
N ASP A 302 30.15 -30.02 -13.55
CA ASP A 302 29.99 -31.29 -14.29
C ASP A 302 29.07 -32.32 -13.59
N GLY A 303 28.46 -31.98 -12.46
CA GLY A 303 27.56 -32.89 -11.75
C GLY A 303 28.22 -34.09 -11.10
N ILE A 304 29.57 -34.16 -11.10
CA ILE A 304 30.37 -35.26 -10.53
C ILE A 304 30.61 -34.97 -9.05
N THR A 305 30.25 -35.90 -8.19
CA THR A 305 30.55 -35.86 -6.75
C THR A 305 31.56 -36.98 -6.45
N VAL A 306 32.77 -36.62 -5.98
CA VAL A 306 33.76 -37.57 -5.54
C VAL A 306 33.56 -37.79 -4.05
N MET A 307 33.45 -39.05 -3.63
CA MET A 307 33.20 -39.45 -2.23
C MET A 307 34.12 -40.63 -1.88
N ASP A 308 34.46 -40.72 -0.60
CA ASP A 308 35.17 -41.89 -0.07
C ASP A 308 34.15 -43.05 0.18
N GLU A 309 34.64 -44.32 0.18
CA GLU A 309 33.81 -45.48 0.35
C GLU A 309 33.00 -45.49 1.67
N ALA A 310 33.52 -44.79 2.69
CA ALA A 310 32.87 -44.65 3.99
C ALA A 310 31.86 -43.46 4.06
N ASP A 311 31.84 -42.61 3.06
CA ASP A 311 31.02 -41.41 3.06
C ASP A 311 29.61 -41.70 2.53
N GLN A 312 28.59 -41.10 3.13
CA GLN A 312 27.21 -41.18 2.67
C GLN A 312 26.71 -39.85 2.16
N PHE A 313 26.24 -39.83 0.94
CA PHE A 313 25.54 -38.68 0.34
C PHE A 313 24.04 -38.93 0.32
N THR A 314 23.29 -38.04 0.92
CA THR A 314 21.84 -38.08 0.86
C THR A 314 21.32 -36.77 0.26
N GLN A 315 20.62 -36.87 -0.86
CA GLN A 315 19.93 -35.72 -1.44
C GLN A 315 18.50 -35.72 -0.95
N PHE A 316 18.11 -34.64 -0.30
CA PHE A 316 16.72 -34.44 0.10
C PHE A 316 16.01 -33.70 -1.03
N ASN A 317 15.08 -34.38 -1.70
CA ASN A 317 14.23 -33.80 -2.73
C ASN A 317 12.84 -33.47 -2.12
N PRO A 318 12.58 -32.24 -1.71
CA PRO A 318 11.27 -31.87 -1.18
C PRO A 318 10.24 -31.93 -2.30
N THR A 319 9.05 -32.41 -1.97
CA THR A 319 7.88 -32.38 -2.86
C THR A 319 7.26 -30.99 -2.82
N TYR A 320 7.06 -30.40 -3.99
CA TYR A 320 6.45 -29.07 -4.16
C TYR A 320 4.95 -29.12 -4.46
N ALA A 321 4.32 -30.27 -4.24
CA ALA A 321 2.88 -30.45 -4.42
C ALA A 321 2.12 -29.49 -3.47
N GLY A 322 1.09 -28.80 -3.99
CA GLY A 322 0.26 -27.88 -3.19
C GLY A 322 0.77 -26.44 -3.07
N LEU A 323 2.03 -26.14 -3.39
CA LEU A 323 2.55 -24.76 -3.30
C LEU A 323 1.83 -23.79 -4.27
N LYS A 324 1.42 -24.31 -5.43
CA LYS A 324 0.62 -23.54 -6.40
C LYS A 324 -0.71 -23.10 -5.79
N ASP A 325 -1.36 -24.00 -5.07
CA ASP A 325 -2.68 -23.73 -4.48
C ASP A 325 -2.58 -22.71 -3.35
N ILE A 326 -1.54 -22.76 -2.55
CA ILE A 326 -1.26 -21.75 -1.51
C ILE A 326 -1.07 -20.37 -2.14
N MET A 327 -0.27 -20.27 -3.22
CA MET A 327 -0.06 -19.01 -3.92
C MET A 327 -1.35 -18.47 -4.53
N LEU A 328 -2.20 -19.33 -5.08
CA LEU A 328 -3.50 -18.94 -5.62
C LEU A 328 -4.41 -18.39 -4.51
N ILE A 329 -4.51 -19.07 -3.38
CA ILE A 329 -5.32 -18.61 -2.24
C ILE A 329 -4.84 -17.27 -1.72
N CYS A 330 -3.53 -17.07 -1.56
CA CYS A 330 -2.96 -15.79 -1.14
C CYS A 330 -3.27 -14.67 -2.16
N GLY A 331 -3.17 -14.97 -3.45
CA GLY A 331 -3.49 -14.02 -4.52
C GLY A 331 -4.99 -13.68 -4.59
N GLU A 332 -5.88 -14.65 -4.35
CA GLU A 332 -7.32 -14.43 -4.27
C GLU A 332 -7.69 -13.53 -3.08
N GLN A 333 -7.10 -13.79 -1.91
CA GLN A 333 -7.30 -12.95 -0.73
C GLN A 333 -6.82 -11.52 -0.97
N LEU A 334 -5.69 -11.36 -1.66
CA LEU A 334 -5.17 -10.05 -2.02
C LEU A 334 -6.08 -9.32 -3.02
N GLY A 335 -6.58 -10.01 -4.05
CA GLY A 335 -7.57 -9.48 -4.99
C GLY A 335 -8.86 -9.06 -4.29
N GLY A 336 -9.35 -9.86 -3.35
CA GLY A 336 -10.51 -9.53 -2.53
C GLY A 336 -10.27 -8.31 -1.64
N ALA A 337 -9.08 -8.19 -1.02
CA ALA A 337 -8.72 -7.02 -0.21
C ALA A 337 -8.58 -5.73 -1.03
N ALA A 338 -8.09 -5.85 -2.28
CA ALA A 338 -7.98 -4.73 -3.22
C ALA A 338 -9.30 -4.40 -3.95
N ASP A 339 -10.32 -5.24 -3.79
CA ASP A 339 -11.61 -5.16 -4.48
C ASP A 339 -11.49 -5.24 -6.02
N ILE A 340 -10.45 -5.94 -6.50
CA ILE A 340 -10.15 -6.15 -7.91
C ILE A 340 -10.11 -7.67 -8.19
N PRO A 341 -10.86 -8.19 -9.17
CA PRO A 341 -10.81 -9.61 -9.50
C PRO A 341 -9.40 -10.11 -9.80
N TYR A 342 -9.09 -11.32 -9.34
CA TYR A 342 -7.79 -11.95 -9.53
C TYR A 342 -7.31 -11.91 -10.99
N MET A 343 -8.21 -12.19 -11.92
CA MET A 343 -7.92 -12.18 -13.36
C MET A 343 -7.44 -10.81 -13.85
N ILE A 344 -8.06 -9.73 -13.38
CA ILE A 344 -7.69 -8.37 -13.74
C ILE A 344 -6.36 -7.98 -13.07
N LEU A 345 -6.19 -8.34 -11.80
CA LEU A 345 -4.99 -8.01 -11.02
C LEU A 345 -3.75 -8.75 -11.52
N PHE A 346 -3.85 -10.07 -11.74
CA PHE A 346 -2.70 -10.92 -12.11
C PHE A 346 -2.62 -11.22 -13.61
N GLY A 347 -3.63 -10.87 -14.40
CA GLY A 347 -3.62 -11.06 -15.86
C GLY A 347 -3.74 -12.53 -16.29
N ARG A 348 -4.21 -13.41 -15.42
CA ARG A 348 -4.37 -14.85 -15.70
C ARG A 348 -5.78 -15.29 -15.39
N SER A 349 -6.41 -15.97 -16.35
CA SER A 349 -7.59 -16.76 -16.09
C SER A 349 -7.19 -18.01 -15.29
N GLN A 350 -7.91 -18.31 -14.24
CA GLN A 350 -7.74 -19.57 -13.53
C GLN A 350 -8.20 -20.70 -14.45
N THR A 351 -7.28 -21.57 -14.84
CA THR A 351 -7.58 -22.76 -15.63
C THR A 351 -8.29 -23.78 -14.74
N GLY A 352 -9.58 -23.95 -14.94
CA GLY A 352 -10.34 -25.13 -14.57
C GLY A 352 -11.02 -25.07 -13.21
N ILE A 353 -12.12 -24.55 -12.99
CA ILE A 353 -13.21 -24.82 -12.05
C ILE A 353 -14.16 -23.63 -11.91
N PHE A 354 -13.75 -22.40 -12.22
CA PHE A 354 -14.63 -21.25 -12.03
C PHE A 354 -15.13 -20.68 -13.35
N MET A 355 -16.36 -21.05 -13.70
CA MET A 355 -17.21 -20.35 -14.69
C MET A 355 -17.63 -18.95 -14.22
N GLY A 356 -16.99 -18.40 -13.15
CA GLY A 356 -17.29 -17.12 -12.54
C GLY A 356 -16.57 -15.92 -13.18
N SER A 357 -15.61 -16.12 -14.08
CA SER A 357 -14.77 -15.03 -14.58
C SER A 357 -15.57 -13.91 -15.30
N ASP A 358 -16.64 -14.25 -16.00
CA ASP A 358 -17.48 -13.27 -16.68
C ASP A 358 -18.36 -12.50 -15.69
N GLN A 359 -18.84 -13.16 -14.65
CA GLN A 359 -19.64 -12.53 -13.60
C GLN A 359 -18.80 -11.59 -12.74
N ASP A 360 -17.58 -12.01 -12.39
CA ASP A 360 -16.64 -11.20 -11.61
C ASP A 360 -16.21 -9.96 -12.39
N THR A 361 -15.96 -10.12 -13.68
CA THR A 361 -15.63 -9.01 -14.58
C THR A 361 -16.79 -8.02 -14.71
N LYS A 362 -18.03 -8.51 -14.86
CA LYS A 362 -19.22 -7.66 -14.88
C LYS A 362 -19.43 -6.92 -13.55
N SER A 363 -19.24 -7.61 -12.43
CA SER A 363 -19.32 -7.02 -11.09
C SER A 363 -18.30 -5.91 -10.93
N TYR A 364 -17.07 -6.13 -11.37
CA TYR A 364 -16.00 -5.13 -11.34
C TYR A 364 -16.36 -3.89 -12.16
N TYR A 365 -16.82 -4.04 -13.42
CA TYR A 365 -17.18 -2.88 -14.23
C TYR A 365 -18.42 -2.17 -13.69
N SER A 366 -19.33 -2.87 -13.02
CA SER A 366 -20.44 -2.24 -12.30
C SER A 366 -19.93 -1.35 -11.15
N LYS A 367 -18.91 -1.78 -10.41
CA LYS A 367 -18.25 -0.97 -9.38
C LYS A 367 -17.54 0.24 -9.99
N ILE A 368 -16.87 0.07 -11.14
CA ILE A 368 -16.25 1.20 -11.86
C ILE A 368 -17.32 2.22 -12.26
N SER A 369 -18.47 1.80 -12.76
CA SER A 369 -19.57 2.71 -13.11
C SER A 369 -20.13 3.43 -11.86
N ALA A 370 -20.27 2.75 -10.74
CA ALA A 370 -20.68 3.37 -9.49
C ALA A 370 -19.63 4.39 -8.99
N PHE A 371 -18.36 4.09 -9.13
CA PHE A 371 -17.27 5.03 -8.82
C PHE A 371 -17.28 6.26 -9.73
N GLN A 372 -17.51 6.08 -11.05
CA GLN A 372 -17.66 7.19 -11.99
C GLN A 372 -18.80 8.11 -11.58
N GLU A 373 -19.97 7.55 -11.22
CA GLU A 373 -21.14 8.32 -10.82
C GLU A 373 -20.93 9.05 -9.49
N SER A 374 -20.33 8.39 -8.50
CA SER A 374 -20.21 8.94 -7.15
C SER A 374 -19.07 9.94 -6.97
N GLN A 375 -17.93 9.72 -7.61
CA GLN A 375 -16.73 10.54 -7.38
C GLN A 375 -16.28 11.39 -8.57
N MET A 376 -16.56 10.92 -9.81
CA MET A 376 -16.08 11.62 -10.98
C MET A 376 -17.08 12.61 -11.54
N ARG A 377 -18.36 12.29 -11.48
CA ARG A 377 -19.42 13.08 -12.16
C ARG A 377 -19.44 14.54 -11.73
N GLU A 378 -19.48 14.80 -10.43
CA GLU A 378 -19.52 16.17 -9.89
C GLU A 378 -18.26 16.96 -10.31
N ALA A 379 -17.10 16.33 -10.23
CA ALA A 379 -15.82 16.95 -10.59
C ALA A 379 -15.75 17.28 -12.11
N ILE A 380 -16.25 16.37 -12.93
CA ILE A 380 -16.33 16.57 -14.39
C ILE A 380 -17.32 17.67 -14.73
N ASP A 381 -18.53 17.60 -14.19
CA ASP A 381 -19.58 18.58 -14.46
C ASP A 381 -19.13 20.00 -14.08
N THR A 382 -18.51 20.17 -12.92
CA THR A 382 -17.97 21.46 -12.47
C THR A 382 -16.87 21.95 -13.42
N THR A 383 -15.93 21.08 -13.78
CA THR A 383 -14.82 21.44 -14.67
C THR A 383 -15.31 21.82 -16.06
N TYR A 384 -16.24 21.06 -16.63
CA TYR A 384 -16.78 21.34 -17.95
C TYR A 384 -17.66 22.59 -17.98
N LYS A 385 -18.44 22.88 -16.94
CA LYS A 385 -19.19 24.13 -16.81
C LYS A 385 -18.25 25.34 -16.85
N VAL A 386 -17.15 25.29 -16.12
CA VAL A 386 -16.14 26.36 -16.13
C VAL A 386 -15.47 26.49 -17.49
N MET A 387 -15.09 25.36 -18.11
CA MET A 387 -14.46 25.34 -19.42
C MET A 387 -15.37 25.91 -20.51
N ILE A 388 -16.63 25.47 -20.57
CA ILE A 388 -17.61 25.93 -21.58
C ILE A 388 -17.87 27.43 -21.41
N LYS A 389 -17.95 27.94 -20.19
CA LYS A 389 -18.11 29.39 -19.94
C LYS A 389 -16.89 30.20 -20.35
N SER A 390 -15.72 29.57 -20.37
CA SER A 390 -14.46 30.19 -20.80
C SER A 390 -14.23 30.12 -22.31
N MET A 391 -14.92 29.27 -23.01
CA MET A 391 -14.89 29.18 -24.50
C MET A 391 -15.75 30.25 -25.13
#